data_9ff9f1585ec836adbbf22f16e4663af5
#
_entry.id   9ff9f1585ec836adbbf22f16e4663af5
#
_cell.length_a   1.000
_cell.length_b   1.000
_cell.length_c   1.000
_cell.angle_alpha   90.00
_cell.angle_beta   90.00
_cell.angle_gamma   90.00
#
_symmetry.space_group_name_H-M   'P 1'
#
loop_
_entity.id
_entity.type
_entity.pdbx_description
1 polymer ?
#
loop_
_entity_poly.entity_id
_entity_poly.type
_entity_poly.pdbx_seq_one_letter_code
_entity_poly.pdbx_strand_id
1 'polypeptide(L)'
;MSTCWAIIIGINQYQGFQPLMQAQNDAVGIRRYLIDDAGFAPENCILLSDLSTSTEQEAVYPDRVAINDWLETICQGRVQRDDTVWFYFSGYGAQADNKDYLMPVDGDPAQVKQTGISLQDVVKHLKQAPTQNTMMVLDMNRSQSALAGQAIGEQVTKLARKARIPLILSCQPNEFSHETLAVRHGLFTAALLEGLRYDGCATLSHLERYLVERV
;
A
#
# COMPACT_ATOMS: atom_id res chain seq x y z
N MET A 1 6.73 -15.93 -20.49
CA MET A 1 7.13 -15.87 -19.07
C MET A 1 6.18 -14.89 -18.40
N SER A 2 5.70 -15.20 -17.21
CA SER A 2 4.89 -14.26 -16.43
C SER A 2 5.76 -13.12 -15.90
N THR A 3 5.25 -11.92 -15.90
CA THR A 3 5.92 -10.71 -15.40
C THR A 3 5.34 -10.34 -14.05
N CYS A 4 6.17 -9.87 -13.14
CA CYS A 4 5.75 -9.37 -11.84
C CYS A 4 5.80 -7.83 -11.84
N TRP A 5 4.70 -7.20 -11.46
CA TRP A 5 4.51 -5.75 -11.39
C TRP A 5 4.21 -5.32 -9.96
N ALA A 6 4.73 -4.19 -9.53
CA ALA A 6 4.41 -3.63 -8.23
C ALA A 6 4.22 -2.12 -8.30
N ILE A 7 3.15 -1.63 -7.66
CA ILE A 7 2.90 -0.22 -7.37
C ILE A 7 3.09 -0.07 -5.87
N ILE A 8 4.10 0.68 -5.47
CA ILE A 8 4.58 0.77 -4.09
C ILE A 8 4.56 2.23 -3.68
N ILE A 9 3.73 2.57 -2.71
CA ILE A 9 3.48 3.95 -2.29
C ILE A 9 3.87 4.11 -0.83
N GLY A 10 4.69 5.14 -0.52
CA GLY A 10 5.04 5.50 0.84
C GLY A 10 5.21 6.99 1.00
N ILE A 11 4.40 7.61 1.86
CA ILE A 11 4.30 9.06 1.99
C ILE A 11 4.52 9.48 3.43
N ASN A 12 5.56 10.27 3.67
CA ASN A 12 5.84 10.88 4.97
C ASN A 12 5.38 12.35 5.03
N GLN A 13 5.66 13.15 3.99
CA GLN A 13 5.46 14.61 4.01
C GLN A 13 4.18 14.98 3.25
N TYR A 14 3.11 15.17 3.98
CA TYR A 14 1.81 15.57 3.45
C TYR A 14 1.65 17.09 3.50
N GLN A 15 0.90 17.65 2.55
CA GLN A 15 0.56 19.07 2.56
C GLN A 15 -0.53 19.41 3.61
N GLY A 16 -1.46 18.49 3.85
CA GLY A 16 -2.64 18.69 4.72
C GLY A 16 -2.63 17.89 6.02
N PHE A 17 -1.61 17.05 6.28
CA PHE A 17 -1.51 16.21 7.47
C PHE A 17 -0.18 16.40 8.19
N GLN A 18 -0.10 15.93 9.43
CA GLN A 18 1.18 15.86 10.13
C GLN A 18 2.11 14.86 9.42
N PRO A 19 3.43 15.13 9.39
CA PRO A 19 4.37 14.19 8.79
C PRO A 19 4.37 12.84 9.48
N LEU A 20 4.51 11.77 8.71
CA LEU A 20 4.86 10.44 9.18
C LEU A 20 6.38 10.25 9.19
N MET A 21 6.86 9.20 9.85
CA MET A 21 8.30 8.98 10.01
C MET A 21 8.83 7.81 9.19
N GLN A 22 8.03 6.78 8.95
CA GLN A 22 8.51 5.50 8.43
C GLN A 22 7.89 5.07 7.09
N ALA A 23 6.82 5.70 6.62
CA ALA A 23 6.10 5.26 5.42
C ALA A 23 6.99 5.22 4.16
N GLN A 24 7.92 6.17 4.01
CA GLN A 24 8.94 6.14 2.95
C GLN A 24 9.85 4.91 3.08
N ASN A 25 10.38 4.67 4.28
CA ASN A 25 11.26 3.54 4.55
C ASN A 25 10.53 2.21 4.33
N ASP A 26 9.25 2.14 4.67
CA ASP A 26 8.40 0.99 4.45
C ASP A 26 8.30 0.66 2.97
N ALA A 27 7.97 1.64 2.14
CA ALA A 27 7.88 1.48 0.70
C ALA A 27 9.21 1.06 0.07
N VAL A 28 10.32 1.68 0.49
CA VAL A 28 11.67 1.30 0.05
C VAL A 28 12.02 -0.12 0.47
N GLY A 29 11.68 -0.52 1.70
CA GLY A 29 11.91 -1.87 2.20
C GLY A 29 11.14 -2.94 1.43
N ILE A 30 9.88 -2.68 1.13
CA ILE A 30 9.04 -3.57 0.30
C ILE A 30 9.59 -3.65 -1.13
N ARG A 31 9.94 -2.51 -1.76
CA ARG A 31 10.54 -2.52 -3.09
C ARG A 31 11.81 -3.35 -3.14
N ARG A 32 12.70 -3.17 -2.17
CA ARG A 32 13.94 -3.94 -2.06
C ARG A 32 13.66 -5.44 -1.93
N TYR A 33 12.74 -5.83 -1.03
CA TYR A 33 12.34 -7.23 -0.89
C TYR A 33 11.81 -7.81 -2.20
N LEU A 34 10.93 -7.10 -2.92
CA LEU A 34 10.37 -7.59 -4.17
C LEU A 34 11.45 -7.80 -5.25
N ILE A 35 12.45 -6.93 -5.32
CA ILE A 35 13.55 -7.02 -6.29
C ILE A 35 14.55 -8.10 -5.86
N ASP A 36 15.09 -8.00 -4.66
CA ASP A 36 16.25 -8.79 -4.23
C ASP A 36 15.87 -10.22 -3.81
N ASP A 37 14.69 -10.38 -3.15
CA ASP A 37 14.28 -11.66 -2.58
C ASP A 37 13.19 -12.36 -3.43
N ALA A 38 12.24 -11.59 -4.00
CA ALA A 38 11.11 -12.15 -4.74
C ALA A 38 11.29 -12.16 -6.27
N GLY A 39 12.40 -11.60 -6.81
CA GLY A 39 12.77 -11.68 -8.22
C GLY A 39 11.95 -10.80 -9.17
N PHE A 40 11.35 -9.73 -8.67
CA PHE A 40 10.72 -8.70 -9.52
C PHE A 40 11.79 -7.91 -10.28
N ALA A 41 11.55 -7.60 -11.54
CA ALA A 41 12.44 -6.70 -12.28
C ALA A 41 12.35 -5.26 -11.71
N PRO A 42 13.49 -4.57 -11.49
CA PRO A 42 13.49 -3.23 -10.88
C PRO A 42 12.61 -2.22 -11.61
N GLU A 43 12.56 -2.27 -12.95
CA GLU A 43 11.75 -1.42 -13.82
C GLU A 43 10.25 -1.67 -13.71
N ASN A 44 9.85 -2.79 -13.14
CA ASN A 44 8.45 -3.15 -12.91
C ASN A 44 7.99 -2.84 -11.47
N CYS A 45 8.90 -2.39 -10.61
CA CYS A 45 8.63 -1.97 -9.23
C CYS A 45 8.54 -0.45 -9.14
N ILE A 46 7.37 0.10 -9.43
CA ILE A 46 7.14 1.55 -9.44
C ILE A 46 7.04 2.06 -8.00
N LEU A 47 8.02 2.86 -7.61
CA LEU A 47 8.04 3.52 -6.30
C LEU A 47 7.45 4.92 -6.42
N LEU A 48 6.37 5.18 -5.68
CA LEU A 48 5.81 6.52 -5.52
C LEU A 48 6.06 6.99 -4.08
N SER A 49 6.91 8.00 -3.92
CA SER A 49 7.27 8.50 -2.60
C SER A 49 7.74 9.95 -2.66
N ASP A 50 7.57 10.66 -1.56
CA ASP A 50 8.05 12.02 -1.36
C ASP A 50 9.52 12.08 -0.92
N LEU A 51 10.30 11.02 -1.23
CA LEU A 51 11.76 11.01 -1.04
C LEU A 51 12.44 12.17 -1.78
N SER A 52 13.42 12.77 -1.14
CA SER A 52 14.26 13.74 -1.84
C SER A 52 15.07 13.04 -2.95
N THR A 53 15.24 13.70 -4.08
CA THR A 53 15.93 13.19 -5.29
C THR A 53 17.41 12.83 -5.10
N SER A 54 17.96 12.94 -3.90
CA SER A 54 19.34 12.61 -3.54
C SER A 54 19.59 11.14 -3.24
N THR A 55 18.54 10.30 -3.23
CA THR A 55 18.67 8.85 -3.07
C THR A 55 18.74 8.18 -4.45
N GLU A 56 19.57 7.15 -4.59
CA GLU A 56 19.78 6.35 -5.81
C GLU A 56 18.49 5.68 -6.37
N GLN A 57 17.34 6.02 -5.82
CA GLN A 57 16.05 5.45 -6.19
C GLN A 57 15.21 6.50 -6.92
N GLU A 58 14.94 6.26 -8.19
CA GLU A 58 13.98 7.02 -8.96
C GLU A 58 12.57 6.82 -8.38
N ALA A 59 12.15 7.74 -7.52
CA ALA A 59 10.79 7.76 -6.99
C ALA A 59 9.95 8.79 -7.76
N VAL A 60 8.71 8.41 -8.07
CA VAL A 60 7.70 9.31 -8.61
C VAL A 60 7.05 10.06 -7.46
N TYR A 61 6.79 11.37 -7.63
CA TYR A 61 6.10 12.14 -6.61
C TYR A 61 4.65 11.64 -6.43
N PRO A 62 4.21 11.32 -5.19
CA PRO A 62 3.00 10.57 -4.94
C PRO A 62 1.75 11.46 -4.83
N ASP A 63 1.55 12.36 -5.81
CA ASP A 63 0.31 13.11 -5.90
C ASP A 63 -0.84 12.25 -6.45
N ARG A 64 -2.05 12.78 -6.34
CA ARG A 64 -3.26 12.07 -6.78
C ARG A 64 -3.24 11.70 -8.25
N VAL A 65 -2.69 12.55 -9.10
CA VAL A 65 -2.63 12.32 -10.56
C VAL A 65 -1.67 11.18 -10.86
N ALA A 66 -0.44 11.26 -10.35
CA ALA A 66 0.58 10.25 -10.59
C ALA A 66 0.15 8.85 -10.10
N ILE A 67 -0.48 8.76 -8.92
CA ILE A 67 -0.95 7.47 -8.39
C ILE A 67 -2.02 6.86 -9.31
N ASN A 68 -3.00 7.66 -9.75
CA ASN A 68 -4.05 7.16 -10.64
C ASN A 68 -3.49 6.77 -12.02
N ASP A 69 -2.60 7.57 -12.58
CA ASP A 69 -1.97 7.31 -13.89
C ASP A 69 -1.17 5.99 -13.87
N TRP A 70 -0.42 5.74 -12.79
CA TRP A 70 0.31 4.49 -12.65
C TRP A 70 -0.60 3.28 -12.43
N LEU A 71 -1.68 3.42 -11.67
CA LEU A 71 -2.70 2.37 -11.53
C LEU A 71 -3.30 2.01 -12.89
N GLU A 72 -3.69 3.01 -13.69
CA GLU A 72 -4.23 2.80 -15.02
C GLU A 72 -3.18 2.19 -15.96
N THR A 73 -1.98 2.77 -16.01
CA THR A 73 -0.89 2.33 -16.89
C THR A 73 -0.52 0.87 -16.63
N ILE A 74 -0.39 0.46 -15.38
CA ILE A 74 -0.03 -0.92 -15.04
C ILE A 74 -1.22 -1.85 -15.29
N CYS A 75 -2.37 -1.58 -14.67
CA CYS A 75 -3.50 -2.52 -14.68
C CYS A 75 -4.16 -2.68 -16.04
N GLN A 76 -4.19 -1.62 -16.88
CA GLN A 76 -4.88 -1.64 -18.18
C GLN A 76 -3.92 -1.66 -19.37
N GLY A 77 -2.67 -1.19 -19.19
CA GLY A 77 -1.72 -1.01 -20.28
C GLY A 77 -0.60 -2.06 -20.34
N ARG A 78 -0.15 -2.60 -19.21
CA ARG A 78 1.07 -3.44 -19.18
C ARG A 78 0.84 -4.88 -18.74
N VAL A 79 -0.06 -5.11 -17.78
CA VAL A 79 -0.31 -6.44 -17.20
C VAL A 79 -0.95 -7.38 -18.21
N GLN A 80 -0.49 -8.63 -18.23
CA GLN A 80 -1.01 -9.72 -19.05
C GLN A 80 -1.60 -10.84 -18.17
N ARG A 81 -2.23 -11.83 -18.79
CA ARG A 81 -3.07 -12.84 -18.14
C ARG A 81 -2.40 -13.60 -17.00
N ASP A 82 -1.12 -13.93 -17.13
CA ASP A 82 -0.40 -14.77 -16.16
C ASP A 82 0.54 -13.95 -15.28
N ASP A 83 0.50 -12.63 -15.40
CA ASP A 83 1.34 -11.73 -14.62
C ASP A 83 0.86 -11.64 -13.17
N THR A 84 1.75 -11.15 -12.29
CA THR A 84 1.45 -10.87 -10.88
C THR A 84 1.46 -9.36 -10.65
N VAL A 85 0.50 -8.85 -9.87
CA VAL A 85 0.40 -7.43 -9.49
C VAL A 85 0.36 -7.28 -7.99
N TRP A 86 1.30 -6.51 -7.45
CA TRP A 86 1.30 -6.08 -6.05
C TRP A 86 0.95 -4.60 -5.97
N PHE A 87 0.02 -4.28 -5.07
CA PHE A 87 -0.27 -2.91 -4.67
C PHE A 87 0.03 -2.77 -3.18
N TYR A 88 0.98 -1.91 -2.84
CA TYR A 88 1.38 -1.61 -1.48
C TYR A 88 1.20 -0.12 -1.19
N PHE A 89 0.65 0.21 -0.02
CA PHE A 89 0.52 1.58 0.45
C PHE A 89 0.88 1.68 1.93
N SER A 90 1.74 2.64 2.28
CA SER A 90 2.00 3.10 3.64
C SER A 90 1.81 4.61 3.72
N GLY A 91 0.86 5.07 4.56
CA GLY A 91 0.48 6.47 4.63
C GLY A 91 -0.83 6.69 5.38
N TYR A 92 -1.48 7.83 5.14
CA TYR A 92 -2.79 8.12 5.72
C TYR A 92 -3.93 7.53 4.91
N GLY A 93 -4.83 6.83 5.61
CA GLY A 93 -6.17 6.51 5.13
C GLY A 93 -7.18 7.52 5.68
N ALA A 94 -8.30 7.62 5.00
CA ALA A 94 -9.43 8.45 5.43
C ALA A 94 -10.76 7.77 5.07
N GLN A 95 -11.82 8.17 5.75
CA GLN A 95 -13.17 7.71 5.43
C GLN A 95 -14.09 8.91 5.19
N ALA A 96 -14.89 8.86 4.13
CA ALA A 96 -15.95 9.81 3.86
C ALA A 96 -17.17 9.07 3.29
N ASP A 97 -18.36 9.32 3.83
CA ASP A 97 -19.63 8.67 3.44
C ASP A 97 -19.52 7.14 3.44
N ASN A 98 -18.92 6.54 4.46
CA ASN A 98 -18.66 5.10 4.61
C ASN A 98 -17.84 4.50 3.45
N LYS A 99 -17.00 5.31 2.80
CA LYS A 99 -16.05 4.87 1.78
C LYS A 99 -14.63 5.15 2.24
N ASP A 100 -13.76 4.19 1.97
CA ASP A 100 -12.34 4.26 2.33
C ASP A 100 -11.53 4.91 1.20
N TYR A 101 -10.59 5.77 1.59
CA TYR A 101 -9.70 6.53 0.70
C TYR A 101 -8.26 6.41 1.18
N LEU A 102 -7.32 6.37 0.25
CA LEU A 102 -5.91 6.64 0.49
C LEU A 102 -5.67 8.13 0.27
N MET A 103 -4.91 8.75 1.15
CA MET A 103 -4.57 10.16 1.00
C MET A 103 -3.25 10.29 0.24
N PRO A 104 -3.24 10.96 -0.92
CA PRO A 104 -2.00 11.31 -1.62
C PRO A 104 -1.31 12.48 -0.91
N VAL A 105 -0.10 12.85 -1.34
CA VAL A 105 0.69 13.92 -0.73
C VAL A 105 -0.04 15.28 -0.74
N ASP A 106 -0.85 15.53 -1.77
CA ASP A 106 -1.69 16.71 -1.97
C ASP A 106 -3.12 16.56 -1.42
N GLY A 107 -3.35 15.50 -0.61
CA GLY A 107 -4.65 15.22 -0.01
C GLY A 107 -5.04 16.24 1.05
N ASP A 108 -6.31 16.69 1.03
CA ASP A 108 -6.90 17.60 2.01
C ASP A 108 -7.86 16.83 2.93
N PRO A 109 -7.59 16.76 4.26
CA PRO A 109 -8.46 16.09 5.21
C PRO A 109 -9.87 16.68 5.29
N ALA A 110 -10.05 17.96 4.92
CA ALA A 110 -11.36 18.61 4.85
C ALA A 110 -12.14 18.25 3.56
N GLN A 111 -11.45 17.71 2.55
CA GLN A 111 -12.01 17.43 1.23
C GLN A 111 -11.66 16.02 0.75
N VAL A 112 -11.78 15.01 1.62
CA VAL A 112 -11.37 13.62 1.36
C VAL A 112 -11.92 13.07 0.06
N LYS A 113 -13.19 13.32 -0.27
CA LYS A 113 -13.79 12.80 -1.52
C LYS A 113 -13.19 13.39 -2.79
N GLN A 114 -12.78 14.66 -2.73
CA GLN A 114 -12.26 15.39 -3.90
C GLN A 114 -10.77 15.14 -4.09
N THR A 115 -10.03 14.97 -3.01
CA THR A 115 -8.56 14.91 -3.01
C THR A 115 -8.01 13.53 -2.73
N GLY A 116 -8.76 12.66 -2.05
CA GLY A 116 -8.38 11.29 -1.78
C GLY A 116 -8.51 10.38 -3.01
N ILE A 117 -7.85 9.22 -2.93
CA ILE A 117 -7.94 8.13 -3.91
C ILE A 117 -8.89 7.09 -3.34
N SER A 118 -10.03 6.90 -3.99
CA SER A 118 -11.04 5.94 -3.55
C SER A 118 -10.49 4.51 -3.62
N LEU A 119 -10.54 3.76 -2.52
CA LEU A 119 -10.17 2.35 -2.52
C LEU A 119 -11.13 1.49 -3.37
N GLN A 120 -12.34 1.98 -3.63
CA GLN A 120 -13.22 1.36 -4.63
C GLN A 120 -12.62 1.42 -6.04
N ASP A 121 -11.99 2.54 -6.41
CA ASP A 121 -11.36 2.70 -7.73
C ASP A 121 -10.06 1.90 -7.80
N VAL A 122 -9.25 1.85 -6.75
CA VAL A 122 -8.06 0.97 -6.68
C VAL A 122 -8.46 -0.49 -6.90
N VAL A 123 -9.45 -1.00 -6.16
CA VAL A 123 -9.95 -2.37 -6.33
C VAL A 123 -10.51 -2.60 -7.72
N LYS A 124 -11.17 -1.60 -8.31
CA LYS A 124 -11.69 -1.67 -9.69
C LYS A 124 -10.55 -1.81 -10.71
N HIS A 125 -9.50 -0.99 -10.63
CA HIS A 125 -8.33 -1.09 -11.51
C HIS A 125 -7.66 -2.46 -11.39
N LEU A 126 -7.37 -2.92 -10.16
CA LEU A 126 -6.77 -4.23 -9.93
C LEU A 126 -7.66 -5.37 -10.46
N LYS A 127 -8.98 -5.25 -10.35
CA LYS A 127 -9.93 -6.26 -10.89
C LYS A 127 -10.03 -6.23 -12.41
N GLN A 128 -9.80 -5.10 -13.04
CA GLN A 128 -9.81 -4.94 -14.51
C GLN A 128 -8.50 -5.42 -15.15
N ALA A 129 -7.42 -5.56 -14.38
CA ALA A 129 -6.20 -6.18 -14.87
C ALA A 129 -6.51 -7.60 -15.39
N PRO A 130 -5.95 -7.99 -16.55
CA PRO A 130 -6.26 -9.27 -17.17
C PRO A 130 -5.64 -10.48 -16.46
N THR A 131 -5.25 -10.33 -15.20
CA THR A 131 -4.70 -11.37 -14.34
C THR A 131 -5.58 -11.64 -13.12
N GLN A 132 -5.41 -12.81 -12.50
CA GLN A 132 -6.01 -13.14 -11.21
C GLN A 132 -4.98 -13.15 -10.06
N ASN A 133 -3.70 -12.95 -10.37
CA ASN A 133 -2.60 -12.96 -9.41
C ASN A 133 -2.36 -11.54 -8.88
N THR A 134 -3.35 -11.00 -8.20
CA THR A 134 -3.25 -9.66 -7.60
C THR A 134 -3.18 -9.75 -6.09
N MET A 135 -2.45 -8.85 -5.45
CA MET A 135 -2.36 -8.73 -4.00
C MET A 135 -2.37 -7.27 -3.58
N MET A 136 -3.04 -6.96 -2.49
CA MET A 136 -3.12 -5.63 -1.93
C MET A 136 -2.68 -5.63 -0.46
N VAL A 137 -1.77 -4.73 -0.10
CA VAL A 137 -1.25 -4.55 1.26
C VAL A 137 -1.39 -3.09 1.64
N LEU A 138 -2.11 -2.80 2.71
CA LEU A 138 -2.42 -1.43 3.13
C LEU A 138 -2.04 -1.20 4.59
N ASP A 139 -1.15 -0.25 4.82
CA ASP A 139 -0.81 0.32 6.12
C ASP A 139 -1.27 1.78 6.16
N MET A 140 -2.55 1.99 6.44
CA MET A 140 -3.23 3.27 6.26
C MET A 140 -3.94 3.84 7.50
N ASN A 141 -4.00 3.07 8.60
CA ASN A 141 -4.70 3.50 9.81
C ASN A 141 -3.70 4.16 10.77
N ARG A 142 -3.54 5.50 10.69
CA ARG A 142 -2.60 6.26 11.50
C ARG A 142 -3.31 7.03 12.63
N SER A 143 -2.84 6.85 13.87
CA SER A 143 -3.44 7.49 15.06
C SER A 143 -3.33 9.02 15.06
N GLN A 144 -2.39 9.58 14.31
CA GLN A 144 -2.14 11.02 14.23
C GLN A 144 -3.07 11.74 13.25
N SER A 145 -3.95 11.03 12.57
CA SER A 145 -4.92 11.61 11.66
C SER A 145 -5.99 12.40 12.43
N ALA A 146 -6.35 13.58 11.94
CA ALA A 146 -7.54 14.32 12.40
C ALA A 146 -8.85 13.51 12.22
N LEU A 147 -8.75 12.39 11.53
CA LEU A 147 -9.81 11.44 11.20
C LEU A 147 -9.80 10.23 12.13
N ALA A 148 -9.05 10.26 13.24
CA ALA A 148 -9.02 9.23 14.26
C ALA A 148 -10.43 8.86 14.74
N GLY A 149 -10.73 7.57 14.83
CA GLY A 149 -12.03 7.03 15.23
C GLY A 149 -12.95 6.62 14.08
N GLN A 150 -12.51 6.72 12.82
CA GLN A 150 -13.24 6.16 11.68
C GLN A 150 -12.89 4.69 11.48
N ALA A 151 -13.88 3.88 11.14
CA ALA A 151 -13.71 2.45 10.85
C ALA A 151 -13.08 2.21 9.46
N ILE A 152 -11.88 2.76 9.25
CA ILE A 152 -11.15 2.66 7.99
C ILE A 152 -10.74 1.21 7.77
N GLY A 153 -10.98 0.70 6.56
CA GLY A 153 -10.64 -0.68 6.17
C GLY A 153 -11.85 -1.61 6.06
N GLU A 154 -13.00 -1.27 6.66
CA GLU A 154 -14.18 -2.12 6.60
C GLU A 154 -14.76 -2.21 5.19
N GLN A 155 -14.86 -1.08 4.49
CA GLN A 155 -15.39 -1.06 3.13
C GLN A 155 -14.44 -1.78 2.16
N VAL A 156 -13.14 -1.49 2.21
CA VAL A 156 -12.16 -2.11 1.29
C VAL A 156 -12.07 -3.62 1.50
N THR A 157 -12.21 -4.10 2.73
CA THR A 157 -12.25 -5.54 3.03
C THR A 157 -13.44 -6.22 2.31
N LYS A 158 -14.62 -5.62 2.33
CA LYS A 158 -15.80 -6.12 1.61
C LYS A 158 -15.59 -6.10 0.09
N LEU A 159 -14.99 -5.03 -0.43
CA LEU A 159 -14.69 -4.88 -1.86
C LEU A 159 -13.65 -5.90 -2.35
N ALA A 160 -12.54 -6.04 -1.63
CA ALA A 160 -11.48 -6.99 -1.97
C ALA A 160 -11.99 -8.43 -1.97
N ARG A 161 -12.78 -8.82 -0.96
CA ARG A 161 -13.42 -10.13 -0.90
C ARG A 161 -14.34 -10.37 -2.10
N LYS A 162 -15.19 -9.40 -2.47
CA LYS A 162 -16.06 -9.50 -3.65
C LYS A 162 -15.26 -9.59 -4.95
N ALA A 163 -14.15 -8.88 -5.04
CA ALA A 163 -13.25 -8.89 -6.20
C ALA A 163 -12.36 -10.14 -6.24
N ARG A 164 -12.26 -10.92 -5.15
CA ARG A 164 -11.33 -12.04 -4.94
C ARG A 164 -9.86 -11.61 -5.00
N ILE A 165 -9.58 -10.43 -4.46
CA ILE A 165 -8.22 -9.90 -4.32
C ILE A 165 -7.76 -10.15 -2.89
N PRO A 166 -6.67 -10.90 -2.65
CA PRO A 166 -6.04 -10.99 -1.35
C PRO A 166 -5.69 -9.61 -0.81
N LEU A 167 -6.08 -9.34 0.44
CA LEU A 167 -5.86 -8.08 1.12
C LEU A 167 -5.25 -8.33 2.50
N ILE A 168 -4.15 -7.65 2.79
CA ILE A 168 -3.57 -7.56 4.13
C ILE A 168 -3.71 -6.10 4.59
N LEU A 169 -4.28 -5.90 5.77
CA LEU A 169 -4.35 -4.63 6.48
C LEU A 169 -3.41 -4.65 7.67
N SER A 170 -2.80 -3.52 7.99
CA SER A 170 -1.88 -3.39 9.13
C SER A 170 -2.55 -3.57 10.50
N CYS A 171 -3.86 -3.32 10.59
CA CYS A 171 -4.64 -3.44 11.82
C CYS A 171 -6.13 -3.62 11.51
N GLN A 172 -6.90 -3.98 12.53
CA GLN A 172 -8.37 -4.08 12.44
C GLN A 172 -9.01 -2.69 12.26
N PRO A 173 -10.24 -2.60 11.70
CA PRO A 173 -11.01 -1.37 11.77
C PRO A 173 -11.13 -0.88 13.22
N ASN A 174 -10.92 0.40 13.46
CA ASN A 174 -10.86 1.07 14.78
C ASN A 174 -9.56 0.84 15.58
N GLU A 175 -8.58 0.14 15.03
CA GLU A 175 -7.22 0.09 15.55
C GLU A 175 -6.30 0.99 14.73
N PHE A 176 -5.12 1.28 15.29
CA PHE A 176 -4.14 2.15 14.65
C PHE A 176 -2.81 1.44 14.47
N SER A 177 -2.21 1.64 13.32
CA SER A 177 -0.83 1.26 13.05
C SER A 177 0.12 2.24 13.74
N HIS A 178 1.15 1.71 14.37
CA HIS A 178 2.14 2.49 15.12
C HIS A 178 3.48 2.54 14.42
N GLU A 179 4.10 3.71 14.49
CA GLU A 179 5.50 3.90 14.11
C GLU A 179 6.37 3.99 15.35
N THR A 180 7.58 3.47 15.29
CA THR A 180 8.58 3.59 16.33
C THR A 180 9.94 3.93 15.73
N LEU A 181 10.74 4.70 16.47
CA LEU A 181 12.13 4.98 16.11
C LEU A 181 13.07 3.80 16.39
N ALA A 182 12.60 2.78 17.13
CA ALA A 182 13.41 1.61 17.49
C ALA A 182 13.69 0.68 16.29
N VAL A 183 12.83 0.72 15.27
CA VAL A 183 13.01 -0.02 14.01
C VAL A 183 12.98 0.94 12.84
N ARG A 184 13.63 0.56 11.73
CA ARG A 184 13.73 1.42 10.52
C ARG A 184 12.45 1.44 9.68
N HIS A 185 11.40 0.78 10.14
CA HIS A 185 10.11 0.63 9.48
C HIS A 185 8.99 0.84 10.48
N GLY A 186 7.75 1.03 10.01
CA GLY A 186 6.57 0.84 10.83
C GLY A 186 6.52 -0.60 11.36
N LEU A 187 5.88 -0.82 12.51
CA LEU A 187 5.85 -2.15 13.14
C LEU A 187 5.25 -3.21 12.23
N PHE A 188 4.19 -2.88 11.53
CA PHE A 188 3.55 -3.78 10.57
C PHE A 188 4.48 -4.17 9.42
N THR A 189 5.12 -3.19 8.78
CA THR A 189 6.01 -3.47 7.64
C THR A 189 7.25 -4.25 8.08
N ALA A 190 7.78 -3.97 9.27
CA ALA A 190 8.88 -4.75 9.83
C ALA A 190 8.49 -6.23 9.99
N ALA A 191 7.33 -6.51 10.61
CA ALA A 191 6.80 -7.86 10.77
C ALA A 191 6.46 -8.53 9.42
N LEU A 192 5.91 -7.75 8.46
CA LEU A 192 5.61 -8.25 7.11
C LEU A 192 6.88 -8.70 6.39
N LEU A 193 7.92 -7.87 6.38
CA LEU A 193 9.21 -8.19 5.75
C LEU A 193 9.90 -9.39 6.41
N GLU A 194 9.81 -9.51 7.74
CA GLU A 194 10.30 -10.68 8.46
C GLU A 194 9.52 -11.94 8.07
N GLY A 195 8.18 -11.87 8.07
CA GLY A 195 7.32 -12.98 7.68
C GLY A 195 7.49 -13.42 6.23
N LEU A 196 7.66 -12.47 5.29
CA LEU A 196 7.91 -12.77 3.88
C LEU A 196 9.25 -13.48 3.64
N ARG A 197 10.26 -13.24 4.50
CA ARG A 197 11.57 -13.90 4.45
C ARG A 197 11.61 -15.21 5.24
N TYR A 198 10.60 -15.48 6.05
CA TYR A 198 10.56 -16.66 6.91
C TYR A 198 10.06 -17.88 6.14
N ASP A 199 10.88 -18.91 6.04
CA ASP A 199 10.59 -20.14 5.28
C ASP A 199 9.28 -20.85 5.71
N GLY A 200 8.82 -20.60 6.95
CA GLY A 200 7.53 -21.10 7.45
C GLY A 200 6.29 -20.42 6.88
N CYS A 201 6.43 -19.25 6.24
CA CYS A 201 5.32 -18.48 5.65
C CYS A 201 5.13 -18.81 4.16
N ALA A 202 5.03 -20.08 3.81
CA ALA A 202 4.90 -20.54 2.43
C ALA A 202 3.53 -20.23 1.79
N THR A 203 2.54 -19.76 2.55
CA THR A 203 1.20 -19.41 2.07
C THR A 203 0.71 -18.12 2.71
N LEU A 204 -0.28 -17.46 2.07
CA LEU A 204 -0.92 -16.26 2.62
C LEU A 204 -1.50 -16.53 4.02
N SER A 205 -2.10 -17.69 4.25
CA SER A 205 -2.64 -18.05 5.57
C SER A 205 -1.57 -18.24 6.65
N HIS A 206 -0.36 -18.70 6.27
CA HIS A 206 0.77 -18.76 7.19
C HIS A 206 1.28 -17.36 7.51
N LEU A 207 1.38 -16.50 6.52
CA LEU A 207 1.78 -15.10 6.69
C LEU A 207 0.77 -14.33 7.56
N GLU A 208 -0.53 -14.50 7.33
CA GLU A 208 -1.59 -13.88 8.13
C GLU A 208 -1.48 -14.29 9.61
N ARG A 209 -1.33 -15.57 9.89
CA ARG A 209 -1.14 -16.07 11.27
C ARG A 209 0.13 -15.51 11.90
N TYR A 210 1.23 -15.47 11.16
CA TYR A 210 2.49 -14.91 11.62
C TYR A 210 2.35 -13.43 12.00
N LEU A 211 1.65 -12.64 11.17
CA LEU A 211 1.42 -11.22 11.43
C LEU A 211 0.54 -11.00 12.66
N VAL A 212 -0.54 -11.76 12.83
CA VAL A 212 -1.43 -11.66 14.00
C VAL A 212 -0.70 -11.92 15.34
N GLU A 213 0.37 -12.72 15.33
CA GLU A 213 1.17 -12.99 16.53
C GLU A 213 2.21 -11.89 16.81
N ARG A 214 2.49 -11.00 15.85
CA ARG A 214 3.61 -10.04 15.91
C ARG A 214 3.20 -8.57 15.89
N VAL A 215 2.00 -8.25 15.42
CA VAL A 215 1.43 -6.91 15.28
C VAL A 215 0.20 -6.78 16.14
#